data_c7ac2c29b9d8647b570cb0935805929b
#
_entry.id   c7ac2c29b9d8647b570cb0935805929b
#
_cell.length_a   1.000
_cell.length_b   1.000
_cell.length_c   1.000
_cell.angle_alpha   90.00
_cell.angle_beta   90.00
_cell.angle_gamma   90.00
#
_symmetry.space_group_name_H-M   'P 1'
#
loop_
_entity.id
_entity.type
_entity.pdbx_description
1 polymer ?
#
loop_
_entity_poly.entity_id
_entity_poly.type
_entity_poly.pdbx_seq_one_letter_code
_entity_poly.pdbx_strand_id
1 'polypeptide(L)'
;MVLGRTLLREWLLAGEAPETASVTIPEGFTLEQASRRWAKEIDGFDAATYRRIAGDDPPVVDVDGYKQGTTLEGLLFPATYEVLRTLKPRRAVKLQLEALYGNLEKVDLGRAREANLTTYDVLIIASLVEREARVAEERPLVAAVIWNRLREGMPLQIDATIQYALPEYKEQLTFDDIEID
;
A
#
# COMPACT_ATOMS: atom_id res chain seq x y z
N MET A 1 5.68 18.94 1.12
CA MET A 1 4.58 19.83 0.66
C MET A 1 4.93 20.31 -0.74
N VAL A 2 4.44 19.62 -1.77
CA VAL A 2 4.68 19.98 -3.17
C VAL A 2 3.34 20.25 -3.81
N LEU A 3 2.85 21.48 -3.62
CA LEU A 3 1.87 22.06 -4.54
C LEU A 3 2.63 22.33 -5.83
N GLY A 4 2.42 21.48 -6.85
CA GLY A 4 3.14 21.57 -8.11
C GLY A 4 2.95 22.94 -8.78
N ARG A 5 3.98 23.42 -9.48
CA ARG A 5 4.03 24.70 -10.24
C ARG A 5 2.80 24.94 -11.13
N THR A 6 2.12 23.88 -11.57
CA THR A 6 0.90 23.95 -12.38
C THR A 6 -0.30 24.51 -11.61
N LEU A 7 -0.47 24.14 -10.33
CA LEU A 7 -1.58 24.62 -9.49
C LEU A 7 -1.43 26.09 -9.12
N LEU A 8 -0.19 26.55 -8.91
CA LEU A 8 0.09 27.97 -8.66
C LEU A 8 -0.29 28.86 -9.85
N ARG A 9 -0.09 28.37 -11.08
CA ARG A 9 -0.42 29.10 -12.30
C ARG A 9 -1.93 29.19 -12.54
N GLU A 10 -2.67 28.10 -12.27
CA GLU A 10 -4.14 28.10 -12.37
C GLU A 10 -4.76 28.99 -11.30
N TRP A 11 -4.24 29.00 -10.09
CA TRP A 11 -4.67 29.89 -9.01
C TRP A 11 -4.45 31.38 -9.36
N LEU A 12 -3.30 31.70 -9.91
CA LEU A 12 -2.98 33.09 -10.32
C LEU A 12 -3.90 33.61 -11.44
N LEU A 13 -4.49 32.71 -12.25
CA LEU A 13 -5.37 33.04 -13.35
C LEU A 13 -6.86 33.06 -12.96
N ALA A 14 -7.26 32.30 -11.95
CA ALA A 14 -8.66 32.12 -11.56
C ALA A 14 -9.12 33.11 -10.45
N GLY A 15 -8.21 33.75 -9.72
CA GLY A 15 -8.52 34.74 -8.66
C GLY A 15 -9.09 34.11 -7.36
N GLU A 16 -9.39 32.80 -7.32
CA GLU A 16 -9.87 32.07 -6.15
C GLU A 16 -8.95 30.89 -5.86
N ALA A 17 -8.65 30.68 -4.55
CA ALA A 17 -7.87 29.52 -4.14
C ALA A 17 -8.64 28.23 -4.47
N PRO A 18 -8.01 27.23 -5.11
CA PRO A 18 -8.70 25.98 -5.41
C PRO A 18 -9.11 25.26 -4.13
N GLU A 19 -10.32 24.74 -4.11
CA GLU A 19 -10.80 23.96 -2.97
C GLU A 19 -9.97 22.69 -2.79
N THR A 20 -9.43 22.52 -1.59
CA THR A 20 -8.65 21.34 -1.20
C THR A 20 -9.40 20.47 -0.19
N ALA A 21 -8.99 19.24 -0.10
CA ALA A 21 -9.41 18.29 0.93
C ALA A 21 -8.21 17.56 1.50
N SER A 22 -8.27 17.24 2.79
CA SER A 22 -7.29 16.41 3.49
C SER A 22 -7.83 15.00 3.60
N VAL A 23 -7.18 14.04 2.97
CA VAL A 23 -7.61 12.63 2.94
C VAL A 23 -6.56 11.77 3.61
N THR A 24 -6.91 11.20 4.75
CA THR A 24 -6.04 10.26 5.48
C THR A 24 -6.35 8.82 5.09
N ILE A 25 -5.35 8.14 4.55
CA ILE A 25 -5.35 6.70 4.32
C ILE A 25 -4.53 6.07 5.44
N PRO A 26 -5.16 5.38 6.42
CA PRO A 26 -4.46 4.71 7.51
C PRO A 26 -3.58 3.55 7.04
N GLU A 27 -2.60 3.20 7.87
CA GLU A 27 -1.81 1.97 7.72
C GLU A 27 -2.73 0.73 7.80
N GLY A 28 -2.37 -0.32 7.08
CA GLY A 28 -3.13 -1.57 7.04
C GLY A 28 -4.44 -1.54 6.23
N PHE A 29 -4.77 -0.42 5.57
CA PHE A 29 -5.93 -0.38 4.69
C PHE A 29 -5.71 -1.23 3.44
N THR A 30 -6.77 -2.00 3.06
CA THR A 30 -6.85 -2.67 1.77
C THR A 30 -7.20 -1.67 0.66
N LEU A 31 -7.00 -2.07 -0.61
CA LEU A 31 -7.45 -1.29 -1.78
C LEU A 31 -8.93 -0.89 -1.69
N GLU A 32 -9.78 -1.82 -1.23
CA GLU A 32 -11.20 -1.57 -1.06
C GLU A 32 -11.45 -0.48 -0.02
N GLN A 33 -10.80 -0.57 1.14
CA GLN A 33 -10.93 0.43 2.21
C GLN A 33 -10.40 1.80 1.78
N ALA A 34 -9.24 1.83 1.08
CA ALA A 34 -8.66 3.05 0.53
C ALA A 34 -9.59 3.70 -0.50
N SER A 35 -10.17 2.90 -1.41
CA SER A 35 -11.12 3.39 -2.43
C SER A 35 -12.34 4.06 -1.82
N ARG A 36 -12.91 3.45 -0.77
CA ARG A 36 -14.05 4.00 -0.02
C ARG A 36 -13.68 5.29 0.71
N ARG A 37 -12.47 5.35 1.27
CA ARG A 37 -11.98 6.55 1.97
C ARG A 37 -11.85 7.72 0.99
N TRP A 38 -11.24 7.52 -0.17
CA TRP A 38 -11.16 8.53 -1.22
C TRP A 38 -12.53 9.03 -1.65
N ALA A 39 -13.48 8.11 -1.91
CA ALA A 39 -14.84 8.46 -2.33
C ALA A 39 -15.66 9.17 -1.25
N LYS A 40 -15.34 8.93 0.03
CA LYS A 40 -15.99 9.62 1.15
C LYS A 40 -15.55 11.08 1.27
N GLU A 41 -14.26 11.36 1.02
CA GLU A 41 -13.67 12.69 1.27
C GLU A 41 -13.64 13.57 0.01
N ILE A 42 -13.77 12.98 -1.18
CA ILE A 42 -13.73 13.69 -2.47
C ILE A 42 -15.04 13.46 -3.22
N ASP A 43 -15.81 14.52 -3.40
CA ASP A 43 -17.09 14.49 -4.10
C ASP A 43 -16.92 14.02 -5.57
N GLY A 44 -17.73 13.04 -5.98
CA GLY A 44 -17.67 12.50 -7.33
C GLY A 44 -16.41 11.69 -7.63
N PHE A 45 -15.66 11.25 -6.61
CA PHE A 45 -14.54 10.34 -6.80
C PHE A 45 -15.04 8.93 -7.17
N ASP A 46 -14.58 8.42 -8.31
CA ASP A 46 -14.95 7.10 -8.79
C ASP A 46 -14.09 6.01 -8.13
N ALA A 47 -14.60 5.44 -7.05
CA ALA A 47 -13.95 4.36 -6.32
C ALA A 47 -13.77 3.09 -7.16
N ALA A 48 -14.70 2.79 -8.08
CA ALA A 48 -14.60 1.62 -8.96
C ALA A 48 -13.44 1.78 -9.94
N THR A 49 -13.30 2.96 -10.54
CA THR A 49 -12.14 3.28 -11.41
C THR A 49 -10.83 3.24 -10.64
N TYR A 50 -10.80 3.71 -9.37
CA TYR A 50 -9.59 3.61 -8.54
C TYR A 50 -9.18 2.14 -8.34
N ARG A 51 -10.13 1.27 -7.94
CA ARG A 51 -9.86 -0.17 -7.75
C ARG A 51 -9.41 -0.84 -9.04
N ARG A 52 -10.06 -0.56 -10.16
CA ARG A 52 -9.66 -1.10 -11.46
C ARG A 52 -8.23 -0.69 -11.84
N ILE A 53 -7.87 0.58 -11.66
CA ILE A 53 -6.51 1.06 -11.94
C ILE A 53 -5.49 0.41 -11.01
N ALA A 54 -5.82 0.22 -9.73
CA ALA A 54 -4.89 -0.32 -8.77
C ALA A 54 -4.83 -1.86 -8.75
N GLY A 55 -5.92 -2.52 -9.16
CA GLY A 55 -6.03 -3.99 -9.17
C GLY A 55 -5.77 -4.62 -10.53
N ASP A 56 -6.53 -4.18 -11.55
CA ASP A 56 -6.61 -4.89 -12.83
C ASP A 56 -5.72 -4.27 -13.93
N ASP A 57 -5.49 -2.95 -13.88
CA ASP A 57 -4.75 -2.19 -14.91
C ASP A 57 -3.77 -1.20 -14.25
N PRO A 58 -2.82 -1.72 -13.44
CA PRO A 58 -1.91 -0.86 -12.70
C PRO A 58 -0.90 -0.17 -13.63
N PRO A 59 -0.47 1.06 -13.27
CA PRO A 59 0.65 1.68 -13.94
C PRO A 59 1.93 0.88 -13.70
N VAL A 60 2.94 1.13 -14.53
CA VAL A 60 4.29 0.57 -14.30
C VAL A 60 4.81 1.03 -12.94
N VAL A 61 5.32 0.10 -12.16
CA VAL A 61 5.83 0.30 -10.81
C VAL A 61 7.33 0.01 -10.78
N ASP A 62 8.11 0.96 -10.30
CA ASP A 62 9.56 0.85 -10.15
C ASP A 62 9.91 0.37 -8.73
N VAL A 63 9.60 -0.91 -8.47
CA VAL A 63 9.96 -1.63 -7.25
C VAL A 63 10.60 -2.94 -7.66
N ASP A 64 11.86 -3.12 -7.27
CA ASP A 64 12.62 -4.34 -7.55
C ASP A 64 11.90 -5.57 -6.98
N GLY A 65 11.73 -6.61 -7.80
CA GLY A 65 11.00 -7.84 -7.49
C GLY A 65 9.48 -7.76 -7.72
N TYR A 66 8.91 -6.58 -7.96
CA TYR A 66 7.48 -6.49 -8.26
C TYR A 66 7.16 -6.99 -9.67
N LYS A 67 6.21 -7.92 -9.77
CA LYS A 67 5.74 -8.42 -11.06
C LYS A 67 4.76 -7.43 -11.68
N GLN A 68 5.17 -6.78 -12.78
CA GLN A 68 4.35 -5.79 -13.47
C GLN A 68 2.99 -6.37 -13.90
N GLY A 69 1.95 -5.54 -13.76
CA GLY A 69 0.58 -5.93 -14.13
C GLY A 69 -0.15 -6.74 -13.05
N THR A 70 0.44 -6.95 -11.88
CA THR A 70 -0.27 -7.47 -10.70
C THR A 70 -0.92 -6.34 -9.88
N THR A 71 -1.73 -6.69 -8.91
CA THR A 71 -2.39 -5.70 -8.03
C THR A 71 -1.38 -4.83 -7.27
N LEU A 72 -1.74 -3.56 -7.04
CA LEU A 72 -1.00 -2.63 -6.17
C LEU A 72 -1.38 -2.78 -4.69
N GLU A 73 -2.07 -3.85 -4.29
CA GLU A 73 -2.35 -4.12 -2.87
C GLU A 73 -1.03 -4.11 -2.07
N GLY A 74 -1.00 -3.37 -0.97
CA GLY A 74 0.20 -3.19 -0.15
C GLY A 74 1.25 -2.20 -0.67
N LEU A 75 1.12 -1.68 -1.91
CA LEU A 75 2.06 -0.71 -2.50
C LEU A 75 1.57 0.74 -2.45
N LEU A 76 0.30 0.98 -2.14
CA LEU A 76 -0.28 2.32 -2.07
C LEU A 76 -0.04 2.91 -0.68
N PHE A 77 0.96 3.78 -0.58
CA PHE A 77 1.49 4.27 0.70
C PHE A 77 0.42 4.94 1.57
N PRO A 78 0.31 4.56 2.84
CA PRO A 78 -0.59 5.19 3.81
C PRO A 78 -0.04 6.55 4.24
N ALA A 79 -0.86 7.61 4.10
CA ALA A 79 -0.50 8.95 4.52
C ALA A 79 -1.74 9.86 4.54
N THR A 80 -1.55 11.09 5.03
CA THR A 80 -2.52 12.17 4.82
C THR A 80 -2.13 12.95 3.56
N TYR A 81 -3.07 13.01 2.62
CA TYR A 81 -2.91 13.66 1.32
C TYR A 81 -3.72 14.94 1.24
N GLU A 82 -3.03 16.08 1.07
CA GLU A 82 -3.67 17.35 0.73
C GLU A 82 -3.86 17.41 -0.78
N VAL A 83 -5.10 17.41 -1.23
CA VAL A 83 -5.45 17.28 -2.65
C VAL A 83 -6.58 18.21 -3.04
N LEU A 84 -6.70 18.47 -4.34
CA LEU A 84 -7.86 19.19 -4.86
C LEU A 84 -9.13 18.34 -4.73
N ARG A 85 -10.27 18.96 -4.42
CA ARG A 85 -11.58 18.27 -4.42
C ARG A 85 -11.96 17.67 -5.77
N THR A 86 -11.31 18.08 -6.84
CA THR A 86 -11.49 17.53 -8.19
C THR A 86 -10.55 16.36 -8.52
N LEU A 87 -9.86 15.79 -7.52
CA LEU A 87 -8.88 14.71 -7.67
C LEU A 87 -9.50 13.53 -8.45
N LYS A 88 -8.77 13.03 -9.45
CA LYS A 88 -9.17 11.86 -10.23
C LYS A 88 -8.48 10.59 -9.73
N PRO A 89 -9.12 9.41 -9.85
CA PRO A 89 -8.59 8.13 -9.34
C PRO A 89 -7.16 7.83 -9.77
N ARG A 90 -6.81 8.02 -11.04
CA ARG A 90 -5.44 7.80 -11.55
C ARG A 90 -4.40 8.67 -10.82
N ARG A 91 -4.76 9.90 -10.48
CA ARG A 91 -3.86 10.80 -9.76
C ARG A 91 -3.72 10.39 -8.29
N ALA A 92 -4.78 9.88 -7.66
CA ALA A 92 -4.72 9.33 -6.30
C ALA A 92 -3.74 8.14 -6.22
N VAL A 93 -3.87 7.16 -7.13
CA VAL A 93 -2.92 6.04 -7.25
C VAL A 93 -1.49 6.53 -7.43
N LYS A 94 -1.28 7.49 -8.34
CA LYS A 94 0.05 8.06 -8.59
C LYS A 94 0.64 8.75 -7.37
N LEU A 95 -0.15 9.53 -6.62
CA LEU A 95 0.30 10.18 -5.38
C LEU A 95 0.75 9.17 -4.33
N GLN A 96 0.01 8.07 -4.18
CA GLN A 96 0.34 7.03 -3.22
C GLN A 96 1.62 6.27 -3.62
N LEU A 97 1.84 6.01 -4.91
CA LEU A 97 3.09 5.44 -5.42
C LEU A 97 4.28 6.42 -5.28
N GLU A 98 4.09 7.71 -5.59
CA GLU A 98 5.11 8.74 -5.39
C GLU A 98 5.54 8.82 -3.91
N ALA A 99 4.57 8.69 -2.99
CA ALA A 99 4.84 8.63 -1.55
C ALA A 99 5.60 7.36 -1.15
N LEU A 100 5.25 6.20 -1.73
CA LEU A 100 6.00 4.95 -1.52
C LEU A 100 7.46 5.13 -1.93
N TYR A 101 7.73 5.59 -3.14
CA TYR A 101 9.10 5.78 -3.64
C TYR A 101 9.92 6.72 -2.75
N GLY A 102 9.35 7.88 -2.40
CA GLY A 102 10.05 8.83 -1.53
C GLY A 102 10.29 8.33 -0.09
N ASN A 103 9.58 7.31 0.36
CA ASN A 103 9.86 6.66 1.64
C ASN A 103 10.82 5.48 1.49
N LEU A 104 10.76 4.71 0.41
CA LEU A 104 11.73 3.64 0.13
C LEU A 104 13.16 4.18 -0.02
N GLU A 105 13.34 5.36 -0.60
CA GLU A 105 14.66 6.01 -0.70
C GLU A 105 15.32 6.27 0.67
N LYS A 106 14.54 6.33 1.76
CA LYS A 106 15.05 6.56 3.13
C LYS A 106 15.40 5.27 3.86
N VAL A 107 15.05 4.11 3.29
CA VAL A 107 15.24 2.80 3.93
C VAL A 107 16.57 2.20 3.47
N ASP A 108 17.42 1.81 4.44
CA ASP A 108 18.60 1.02 4.12
C ASP A 108 18.24 -0.44 3.84
N LEU A 109 18.30 -0.82 2.59
CA LEU A 109 18.05 -2.17 2.10
C LEU A 109 19.34 -3.01 1.93
N GLY A 110 20.48 -2.56 2.43
CA GLY A 110 21.78 -3.24 2.27
C GLY A 110 21.73 -4.69 2.76
N ARG A 111 21.26 -4.91 3.98
CA ARG A 111 21.13 -6.26 4.55
C ARG A 111 20.14 -7.16 3.82
N ALA A 112 19.05 -6.59 3.31
CA ALA A 112 18.07 -7.35 2.52
C ALA A 112 18.72 -7.85 1.22
N ARG A 113 19.50 -7.01 0.53
CA ARG A 113 20.23 -7.36 -0.68
C ARG A 113 21.31 -8.42 -0.43
N GLU A 114 22.04 -8.34 0.67
CA GLU A 114 23.00 -9.37 1.10
C GLU A 114 22.32 -10.72 1.32
N ALA A 115 21.05 -10.69 1.71
CA ALA A 115 20.20 -11.87 1.92
C ALA A 115 19.46 -12.32 0.64
N ASN A 116 19.73 -11.72 -0.53
CA ASN A 116 19.05 -11.94 -1.80
C ASN A 116 17.56 -11.63 -1.78
N LEU A 117 17.10 -10.74 -0.91
CA LEU A 117 15.73 -10.23 -0.92
C LEU A 117 15.62 -9.01 -1.84
N THR A 118 14.58 -8.99 -2.62
CA THR A 118 14.17 -7.82 -3.42
C THR A 118 13.49 -6.78 -2.52
N THR A 119 13.33 -5.56 -3.02
CA THR A 119 12.56 -4.52 -2.31
C THR A 119 11.10 -4.96 -2.09
N TYR A 120 10.53 -5.69 -3.05
CA TYR A 120 9.16 -6.20 -2.93
C TYR A 120 9.04 -7.28 -1.85
N ASP A 121 10.02 -8.18 -1.72
CA ASP A 121 10.06 -9.17 -0.64
C ASP A 121 10.08 -8.50 0.74
N VAL A 122 10.88 -7.42 0.88
CA VAL A 122 10.92 -6.64 2.13
C VAL A 122 9.56 -6.00 2.43
N LEU A 123 8.85 -5.47 1.43
CA LEU A 123 7.50 -4.91 1.61
C LEU A 123 6.50 -5.99 2.03
N ILE A 124 6.57 -7.19 1.44
CA ILE A 124 5.74 -8.33 1.85
C ILE A 124 6.01 -8.69 3.31
N ILE A 125 7.28 -8.88 3.68
CA ILE A 125 7.67 -9.19 5.08
C ILE A 125 7.17 -8.09 6.03
N ALA A 126 7.34 -6.82 5.67
CA ALA A 126 6.87 -5.70 6.48
C ALA A 126 5.34 -5.71 6.66
N SER A 127 4.58 -6.06 5.63
CA SER A 127 3.13 -6.18 5.72
C SER A 127 2.68 -7.29 6.66
N LEU A 128 3.39 -8.43 6.67
CA LEU A 128 3.14 -9.52 7.61
C LEU A 128 3.47 -9.10 9.04
N VAL A 129 4.61 -8.44 9.25
CA VAL A 129 4.99 -7.91 10.57
C VAL A 129 3.95 -6.93 11.10
N GLU A 130 3.44 -6.04 10.26
CA GLU A 130 2.41 -5.06 10.64
C GLU A 130 1.09 -5.74 11.07
N ARG A 131 0.74 -6.86 10.44
CA ARG A 131 -0.47 -7.61 10.76
C ARG A 131 -0.36 -8.44 12.03
N GLU A 132 0.84 -8.97 12.34
CA GLU A 132 1.10 -9.87 13.47
C GLU A 132 1.49 -9.11 14.74
N ALA A 133 2.28 -8.03 14.64
CA ALA A 133 2.75 -7.28 15.80
C ALA A 133 1.65 -6.41 16.40
N ARG A 134 1.33 -6.65 17.66
CA ARG A 134 0.34 -5.84 18.40
C ARG A 134 0.94 -4.55 18.98
N VAL A 135 2.22 -4.57 19.29
CA VAL A 135 2.99 -3.43 19.80
C VAL A 135 4.31 -3.29 19.05
N ALA A 136 4.85 -2.07 19.01
CA ALA A 136 6.03 -1.77 18.21
C ALA A 136 7.27 -2.60 18.61
N GLU A 137 7.38 -2.95 19.90
CA GLU A 137 8.49 -3.72 20.47
C GLU A 137 8.53 -5.17 19.97
N GLU A 138 7.40 -5.72 19.52
CA GLU A 138 7.31 -7.08 18.97
C GLU A 138 7.78 -7.16 17.51
N ARG A 139 7.75 -6.06 16.76
CA ARG A 139 8.07 -6.03 15.32
C ARG A 139 9.42 -6.67 14.98
N PRO A 140 10.53 -6.41 15.70
CA PRO A 140 11.81 -7.06 15.42
C PRO A 140 11.79 -8.57 15.64
N LEU A 141 11.05 -9.03 16.67
CA LEU A 141 10.94 -10.46 16.98
C LEU A 141 10.12 -11.18 15.91
N VAL A 142 8.97 -10.64 15.52
CA VAL A 142 8.12 -11.19 14.45
C VAL A 142 8.91 -11.23 13.14
N ALA A 143 9.61 -10.15 12.79
CA ALA A 143 10.46 -10.11 11.60
C ALA A 143 11.55 -11.19 11.63
N ALA A 144 12.19 -11.42 12.79
CA ALA A 144 13.22 -12.44 12.94
C ALA A 144 12.64 -13.86 12.77
N VAL A 145 11.44 -14.13 13.27
CA VAL A 145 10.75 -15.42 13.09
C VAL A 145 10.45 -15.67 11.61
N ILE A 146 9.86 -14.68 10.93
CA ILE A 146 9.57 -14.76 9.49
C ILE A 146 10.85 -15.02 8.71
N TRP A 147 11.91 -14.24 8.97
CA TRP A 147 13.20 -14.38 8.33
C TRP A 147 13.82 -15.76 8.51
N ASN A 148 13.81 -16.31 9.74
CA ASN A 148 14.36 -17.63 10.01
C ASN A 148 13.59 -18.72 9.27
N ARG A 149 12.25 -18.66 9.23
CA ARG A 149 11.42 -19.61 8.49
C ARG A 149 11.70 -19.59 6.98
N LEU A 150 11.79 -18.40 6.39
CA LEU A 150 12.15 -18.24 4.98
C LEU A 150 13.51 -18.83 4.67
N ARG A 151 14.53 -18.54 5.51
CA ARG A 151 15.89 -19.06 5.34
C ARG A 151 15.97 -20.59 5.44
N GLU A 152 15.15 -21.19 6.27
CA GLU A 152 15.10 -22.64 6.51
C GLU A 152 14.13 -23.36 5.57
N GLY A 153 13.46 -22.64 4.65
CA GLY A 153 12.46 -23.19 3.74
C GLY A 153 11.21 -23.71 4.46
N MET A 154 10.92 -23.18 5.64
CA MET A 154 9.76 -23.54 6.44
C MET A 154 8.51 -22.76 6.01
N PRO A 155 7.31 -23.36 6.04
CA PRO A 155 6.06 -22.63 5.85
C PRO A 155 5.92 -21.49 6.87
N LEU A 156 5.43 -20.33 6.46
CA LEU A 156 5.29 -19.18 7.34
C LEU A 156 4.24 -19.42 8.43
N GLN A 157 3.14 -20.11 8.12
CA GLN A 157 2.03 -20.41 9.03
C GLN A 157 1.55 -19.16 9.79
N ILE A 158 1.30 -18.12 9.05
CA ILE A 158 0.86 -16.80 9.54
C ILE A 158 -0.59 -16.62 9.10
N ASP A 159 -1.51 -16.29 10.02
CA ASP A 159 -2.92 -16.09 9.72
C ASP A 159 -3.14 -15.06 8.61
N ALA A 160 -2.31 -14.01 8.57
CA ALA A 160 -2.36 -13.00 7.53
C ALA A 160 -2.09 -13.55 6.13
N THR A 161 -1.23 -14.58 5.97
CA THR A 161 -0.98 -15.22 4.66
C THR A 161 -2.17 -16.03 4.20
N ILE A 162 -2.84 -16.72 5.11
CA ILE A 162 -4.05 -17.49 4.84
C ILE A 162 -5.18 -16.53 4.45
N GLN A 163 -5.39 -15.47 5.23
CA GLN A 163 -6.39 -14.44 4.93
C GLN A 163 -6.20 -13.81 3.55
N TYR A 164 -4.96 -13.60 3.13
CA TYR A 164 -4.64 -13.04 1.82
C TYR A 164 -4.96 -14.00 0.66
N ALA A 165 -4.85 -15.31 0.90
CA ALA A 165 -5.15 -16.34 -0.09
C ALA A 165 -6.67 -16.61 -0.24
N LEU A 166 -7.48 -16.23 0.77
CA LEU A 166 -8.92 -16.43 0.74
C LEU A 166 -9.62 -15.42 -0.20
N PRO A 167 -10.69 -15.84 -0.90
CA PRO A 167 -11.49 -14.95 -1.76
C PRO A 167 -12.23 -13.87 -0.96
N GLU A 168 -12.52 -14.11 0.31
CA GLU A 168 -13.19 -13.19 1.23
C GLU A 168 -12.52 -13.19 2.60
N TYR A 169 -12.48 -12.02 3.26
CA TYR A 169 -11.96 -11.89 4.61
C TYR A 169 -12.86 -12.62 5.61
N LYS A 170 -12.26 -13.44 6.49
CA LYS A 170 -12.95 -14.14 7.58
C LYS A 170 -12.45 -13.62 8.93
N GLU A 171 -13.36 -13.32 9.86
CA GLU A 171 -13.00 -12.92 11.22
C GLU A 171 -12.32 -14.05 12.01
N GLN A 172 -12.66 -15.31 11.69
CA GLN A 172 -12.05 -16.51 12.28
C GLN A 172 -11.71 -17.49 11.18
N LEU A 173 -10.46 -17.93 11.14
CA LEU A 173 -10.00 -18.98 10.24
C LEU A 173 -10.40 -20.35 10.79
N THR A 174 -10.79 -21.26 9.90
CA THR A 174 -11.09 -22.65 10.19
C THR A 174 -9.95 -23.55 9.73
N PHE A 175 -9.95 -24.82 10.16
CA PHE A 175 -8.96 -25.79 9.68
C PHE A 175 -9.01 -25.99 8.17
N ASP A 176 -10.19 -25.92 7.55
CA ASP A 176 -10.36 -26.03 6.10
C ASP A 176 -9.71 -24.86 5.34
N ASP A 177 -9.61 -23.69 5.97
CA ASP A 177 -8.95 -22.52 5.40
C ASP A 177 -7.42 -22.64 5.41
N ILE A 178 -6.87 -23.51 6.25
CA ILE A 178 -5.42 -23.74 6.41
C ILE A 178 -4.90 -24.77 5.39
N GLU A 179 -5.79 -25.64 4.88
CA GLU A 179 -5.47 -26.70 3.91
C GLU A 179 -5.57 -26.24 2.45
N ILE A 180 -5.54 -24.96 2.16
CA ILE A 180 -5.51 -24.45 0.78
C ILE A 180 -4.10 -24.68 0.22
N ASP A 181 -4.01 -25.56 -0.80
CA ASP A 181 -2.81 -25.83 -1.60
C ASP A 181 -2.44 -24.65 -2.53
#